data_d369152c2e6dcab1356371da16813a9e
#
_entry.id   d369152c2e6dcab1356371da16813a9e
#
_cell.length_a   1.000
_cell.length_b   1.000
_cell.length_c   1.000
_cell.angle_alpha   90.00
_cell.angle_beta   90.00
_cell.angle_gamma   90.00
#
_symmetry.space_group_name_H-M   'P 1'
#
loop_
_entity.id
_entity.type
_entity.pdbx_description
1 polymer ?
#
loop_
_entity_poly.entity_id
_entity_poly.type
_entity_poly.pdbx_seq_one_letter_code
_entity_poly.pdbx_strand_id
1 'polypeptide(L)' 'MTKLLKPLKREVDVARFIRPIVVTIDPEQQRIGFHEKAAHTIYWLPIGTAYALAIRASEKKEKP' A
#
# COMPACT_ATOMS: atom_id res chain seq x y z
N MET A 1 18.99 4.76 8.10
CA MET A 1 17.56 4.43 8.00
C MET A 1 17.28 3.04 8.53
N THR A 2 16.25 2.89 9.29
CA THR A 2 15.93 1.62 9.93
C THR A 2 15.10 0.74 9.01
N LYS A 3 15.50 -0.51 8.87
CA LYS A 3 14.74 -1.47 8.09
C LYS A 3 13.52 -1.94 8.85
N LEU A 4 12.43 -2.13 8.12
CA LEU A 4 11.25 -2.76 8.70
C LEU A 4 11.46 -4.27 8.69
N LEU A 5 11.42 -4.89 9.87
CA LEU A 5 11.67 -6.32 10.00
C LEU A 5 10.40 -7.11 10.28
N LYS A 6 9.35 -6.46 10.75
CA LYS A 6 8.09 -7.11 11.08
C LYS A 6 6.97 -6.44 10.32
N PRO A 7 5.87 -7.16 10.08
CA PRO A 7 4.73 -6.53 9.39
C PRO A 7 4.22 -5.32 10.13
N LEU A 8 3.85 -4.31 9.36
CA LEU A 8 3.33 -3.06 9.89
C LEU A 8 1.97 -2.82 9.28
N LYS A 9 0.99 -2.54 10.12
CA LYS A 9 -0.39 -2.32 9.68
C LYS A 9 -0.85 -0.96 10.17
N ARG A 10 -1.40 -0.16 9.28
CA ARG A 10 -1.90 1.17 9.63
C ARG A 10 -3.17 1.48 8.84
N GLU A 11 -4.02 2.25 9.46
CA GLU A 11 -5.29 2.67 8.89
C GLU A 11 -5.12 4.06 8.30
N VAL A 12 -5.62 4.27 7.09
CA VAL A 12 -5.48 5.54 6.38
C VAL A 12 -6.84 5.94 5.82
N ASP A 13 -7.20 7.20 6.04
CA ASP A 13 -8.42 7.74 5.43
C ASP A 13 -8.12 8.18 4.02
N VAL A 14 -8.89 7.65 3.09
CA VAL A 14 -8.71 7.96 1.67
C VAL A 14 -10.00 8.61 1.18
N ALA A 15 -9.86 9.80 0.60
CA ALA A 15 -11.02 10.62 0.23
C ALA A 15 -11.99 9.93 -0.71
N ARG A 16 -11.51 9.01 -1.54
CA ARG A 16 -12.36 8.34 -2.52
C ARG A 16 -13.24 7.26 -1.91
N PHE A 17 -12.92 6.84 -0.70
CA PHE A 17 -13.62 5.70 -0.10
C PHE A 17 -14.31 6.14 1.18
N ILE A 18 -15.46 5.56 1.44
CA ILE A 18 -16.24 5.87 2.63
C ILE A 18 -15.54 5.34 3.87
N ARG A 19 -14.95 4.16 3.76
CA ARG A 19 -14.29 3.53 4.91
C ARG A 19 -12.79 3.66 4.80
N PRO A 20 -12.10 3.74 5.94
CA PRO A 20 -10.65 3.77 5.92
C PRO A 20 -10.06 2.53 5.27
N ILE A 21 -8.92 2.71 4.65
CA ILE A 21 -8.17 1.61 4.04
C ILE A 21 -7.06 1.20 4.99
N VAL A 22 -6.98 -0.08 5.29
CA VAL A 22 -5.90 -0.60 6.11
C VAL A 22 -4.77 -1.03 5.20
N VAL A 23 -3.60 -0.47 5.43
CA VAL A 23 -2.40 -0.77 4.64
C VAL A 23 -1.49 -1.63 5.49
N THR A 24 -1.07 -2.76 4.95
CA THR A 24 -0.17 -3.68 5.62
C THR A 24 1.11 -3.81 4.81
N ILE A 25 2.25 -3.60 5.45
CA ILE A 25 3.54 -3.80 4.80
C ILE A 25 4.15 -5.06 5.38
N ASP A 26 4.41 -6.03 4.53
CA ASP A 26 4.95 -7.32 4.94
C ASP A 26 6.35 -7.47 4.38
N PRO A 27 7.37 -7.18 5.20
CA PRO A 27 8.75 -7.24 4.72
C PRO A 27 9.24 -8.65 4.43
N GLU A 28 8.70 -9.64 5.12
CA GLU A 28 9.14 -11.02 4.91
C GLU A 28 8.72 -11.53 3.54
N GLN A 29 7.49 -11.23 3.14
CA GLN A 29 6.98 -11.65 1.85
C GLN A 29 7.20 -10.59 0.78
N GLN A 30 7.77 -9.44 1.17
CA GLN A 30 8.08 -8.35 0.25
C GLN A 30 6.83 -7.89 -0.51
N ARG A 31 5.75 -7.70 0.24
CA ARG A 31 4.47 -7.33 -0.37
C ARG A 31 3.76 -6.30 0.48
N ILE A 32 2.83 -5.59 -0.13
CA ILE A 32 2.01 -4.61 0.55
C ILE A 32 0.54 -5.01 0.32
N GLY A 33 -0.25 -4.92 1.36
CA GLY A 33 -1.64 -5.33 1.30
C GLY A 33 -2.58 -4.19 1.59
N PHE A 34 -3.76 -4.26 0.99
CA PHE A 34 -4.79 -3.25 1.17
C PHE A 34 -6.13 -3.92 1.43
N HIS A 35 -6.88 -3.39 2.39
CA HIS A 35 -8.27 -3.83 2.57
C HIS A 35 -9.03 -2.74 3.28
N GLU A 36 -10.34 -2.69 3.06
CA GLU A 36 -11.18 -1.78 3.80
C GLU A 36 -11.32 -2.26 5.23
N LYS A 37 -11.47 -1.31 6.15
CA LYS A 37 -11.67 -1.65 7.55
C LYS A 37 -12.86 -2.61 7.66
N ALA A 38 -12.66 -3.68 8.42
CA ALA A 38 -13.66 -4.73 8.66
C ALA A 38 -13.92 -5.65 7.46
N ALA A 39 -13.25 -5.44 6.34
CA ALA A 39 -13.37 -6.37 5.21
C ALA A 39 -12.46 -7.57 5.45
N HIS A 40 -12.85 -8.71 4.89
CA HIS A 40 -12.08 -9.94 5.05
C HIS A 40 -11.08 -10.18 3.94
N THR A 41 -11.31 -9.59 2.78
CA THR A 41 -10.44 -9.80 1.63
C THR A 41 -9.32 -8.79 1.62
N ILE A 42 -8.09 -9.29 1.54
CA ILE A 42 -6.90 -8.44 1.47
C ILE A 42 -6.32 -8.57 0.07
N TYR A 43 -6.05 -7.42 -0.55
CA TYR A 43 -5.47 -7.38 -1.89
C TYR A 43 -3.98 -7.14 -1.75
N TRP A 44 -3.18 -8.10 -2.17
CA TRP A 44 -1.73 -8.05 -2.02
C TRP A 44 -1.06 -7.64 -3.31
N LEU A 45 0.05 -6.93 -3.18
CA LEU A 45 0.82 -6.46 -4.31
C LEU A 45 2.30 -6.56 -3.94
N PRO A 46 3.14 -7.18 -4.78
CA PRO A 46 4.57 -7.21 -4.47
C PRO A 46 5.12 -5.79 -4.38
N ILE A 47 6.03 -5.57 -3.44
CA ILE A 47 6.56 -4.22 -3.22
C ILE A 47 7.26 -3.71 -4.47
N GLY A 48 8.01 -4.58 -5.16
CA GLY A 48 8.66 -4.17 -6.41
C GLY A 48 7.69 -3.69 -7.46
N THR A 49 6.57 -4.40 -7.60
CA THR A 49 5.52 -4.00 -8.52
C THR A 49 4.89 -2.68 -8.10
N ALA A 50 4.64 -2.53 -6.81
CA ALA A 50 4.07 -1.29 -6.29
C ALA A 50 5.00 -0.11 -6.57
N TYR A 51 6.30 -0.31 -6.42
CA TYR A 51 7.27 0.72 -6.68
C TYR A 51 7.25 1.13 -8.16
N ALA A 52 7.21 0.15 -9.05
CA ALA A 52 7.14 0.43 -10.48
C ALA A 52 5.88 1.22 -10.84
N LEU A 53 4.74 0.84 -10.25
CA LEU A 53 3.50 1.56 -10.48
C LEU A 53 3.57 2.98 -9.93
N ALA A 54 4.23 3.16 -8.81
CA ALA A 54 4.38 4.49 -8.21
C ALA A 54 5.22 5.39 -9.10
N ILE A 55 6.27 4.85 -9.68
CA ILE A 55 7.10 5.63 -10.62
C ILE A 55 6.27 6.09 -11.80
N ARG A 56 5.50 5.16 -12.37
CA ARG A 56 4.67 5.47 -13.52
C ARG A 56 3.62 6.52 -13.19
N ALA A 57 3.00 6.41 -12.02
CA ALA A 57 2.00 7.38 -11.61
C ALA A 57 2.62 8.76 -11.40
N SER A 58 3.82 8.81 -10.83
CA SER A 58 4.51 10.08 -10.61
C SER A 58 4.87 10.75 -11.92
N GLU A 59 5.33 9.97 -12.88
CA GLU A 59 5.68 10.51 -14.19
C GLU A 59 4.48 11.16 -14.85
N LYS A 60 3.34 10.51 -14.76
CA LYS A 60 2.11 11.06 -15.31
C LYS A 60 1.73 12.35 -14.64
N LYS A 61 1.89 12.43 -13.34
CA LYS A 61 1.49 13.60 -12.58
C LYS A 61 2.40 14.78 -12.83
N GLU A 62 3.65 14.53 -13.13
CA GLU A 62 4.61 15.60 -13.30
C GLU A 62 4.47 16.33 -14.60
N LYS A 63 3.70 15.82 -15.48
CA LYS A 63 3.50 16.51 -16.74
C LYS A 63 2.83 17.84 -16.52
N PRO A 64 3.43 18.91 -16.97
CA PRO A 64 2.83 20.23 -16.83
C PRO A 64 1.60 20.34 -17.69
#